data_ce380d7aca7907fbd95d57f0f5404edb
#
_entry.id   ce380d7aca7907fbd95d57f0f5404edb
#
_cell.length_a   1.000
_cell.length_b   1.000
_cell.length_c   1.000
_cell.angle_alpha   90.00
_cell.angle_beta   90.00
_cell.angle_gamma   90.00
#
_symmetry.space_group_name_H-M   'P 1'
#
loop_
_entity.id
_entity.type
_entity.pdbx_description
1 polymer ?
#
loop_
_entity_poly.entity_id
_entity_poly.type
_entity_poly.pdbx_seq_one_letter_code
_entity_poly.pdbx_strand_id
1 'polypeptide(L)'
;MEIIFLGTGTSQGVPMIAQPEGEGCDMSNPKNWRMRTSIHVEMGGHHIQVDAAPEFRMQCIQNGIEQIDTFILTHGHADHILGMDDLRRFCDLNGGEALPVYSSEEGLRRVEQIFPYAILDKPIVQGYPAFRLERMPQTLELPGGTVESVLLPHGNMDVLGLVFTEANTGKQCTYYTDCKEVGEEARFLAEGSDVVILDGLRQNPHPSHMSIGEASETAQSMGAPLSYLTHMTFKVDHESTESVLPENVHLAYDGLRVSW
;
A
#
# COMPACT_ATOMS: atom_id res chain seq x y z
N MET A 1 12.32 -11.44 1.29
CA MET A 1 11.14 -10.58 1.06
C MET A 1 11.51 -9.45 0.10
N GLU A 2 10.65 -9.12 -0.86
CA GLU A 2 10.76 -7.92 -1.71
C GLU A 2 9.47 -7.10 -1.64
N ILE A 3 9.61 -5.79 -1.64
CA ILE A 3 8.49 -4.85 -1.79
C ILE A 3 8.72 -3.97 -3.00
N ILE A 4 7.66 -3.78 -3.79
CA ILE A 4 7.63 -2.88 -4.93
C ILE A 4 6.59 -1.80 -4.66
N PHE A 5 7.00 -0.54 -4.65
CA PHE A 5 6.09 0.59 -4.58
C PHE A 5 5.48 0.83 -5.97
N LEU A 6 4.24 0.42 -6.16
CA LEU A 6 3.55 0.58 -7.45
C LEU A 6 3.06 2.01 -7.67
N GLY A 7 2.74 2.70 -6.58
CA GLY A 7 2.38 4.09 -6.55
C GLY A 7 2.68 4.67 -5.16
N THR A 8 3.03 5.95 -5.11
CA THR A 8 3.47 6.65 -3.90
C THR A 8 2.76 7.98 -3.66
N GLY A 9 1.77 8.28 -4.49
CA GLY A 9 0.99 9.50 -4.44
C GLY A 9 -0.31 9.36 -3.66
N THR A 10 -0.79 10.48 -3.14
CA THR A 10 -2.11 10.64 -2.53
C THR A 10 -3.26 10.46 -3.53
N SER A 11 -4.48 10.55 -3.05
CA SER A 11 -5.73 10.32 -3.80
C SER A 11 -5.88 11.09 -5.14
N GLN A 12 -5.17 12.18 -5.33
CA GLN A 12 -5.18 12.95 -6.59
C GLN A 12 -4.06 12.55 -7.56
N GLY A 13 -3.08 11.79 -7.10
CA GLY A 13 -1.84 11.53 -7.84
C GLY A 13 -0.99 12.79 -8.03
N VAL A 14 0.19 12.64 -8.62
CA VAL A 14 1.08 13.76 -8.96
C VAL A 14 1.61 13.53 -10.38
N PRO A 15 1.46 14.50 -11.32
CA PRO A 15 0.80 15.80 -11.19
C PRO A 15 -0.72 15.66 -11.06
N MET A 16 -1.36 16.68 -10.49
CA MET A 16 -2.83 16.75 -10.45
C MET A 16 -3.43 17.21 -11.76
N ILE A 17 -4.69 16.85 -12.00
CA ILE A 17 -5.48 17.38 -13.12
C ILE A 17 -5.51 18.90 -13.03
N ALA A 18 -5.24 19.57 -14.17
CA ALA A 18 -5.14 21.02 -14.30
C ALA A 18 -3.99 21.70 -13.51
N GLN A 19 -3.07 20.91 -12.94
CA GLN A 19 -1.86 21.40 -12.29
C GLN A 19 -0.63 20.56 -12.73
N PRO A 20 -0.32 20.53 -14.04
CA PRO A 20 0.74 19.67 -14.57
C PRO A 20 2.16 20.12 -14.18
N GLU A 21 2.35 21.37 -13.81
CA GLU A 21 3.67 21.94 -13.51
C GLU A 21 4.11 21.75 -12.06
N GLY A 22 3.19 21.23 -11.18
CA GLY A 22 3.48 21.04 -9.77
C GLY A 22 3.81 22.36 -9.04
N GLU A 23 3.13 22.68 -7.98
CA GLU A 23 3.41 23.89 -7.21
C GLU A 23 4.59 23.65 -6.26
N GLY A 24 5.82 23.98 -6.71
CA GLY A 24 7.05 23.78 -5.94
C GLY A 24 7.66 22.38 -6.05
N CYS A 25 7.20 21.56 -6.99
CA CYS A 25 7.71 20.23 -7.27
C CYS A 25 8.32 20.19 -8.66
N ASP A 26 9.57 19.77 -8.78
CA ASP A 26 10.26 19.66 -10.07
C ASP A 26 9.69 18.50 -10.89
N MET A 27 8.79 18.79 -11.83
CA MET A 27 8.17 17.78 -12.68
C MET A 27 9.10 17.22 -13.77
N SER A 28 10.32 17.73 -13.92
CA SER A 28 11.35 17.10 -14.74
C SER A 28 12.00 15.88 -14.05
N ASN A 29 11.91 15.80 -12.72
CA ASN A 29 12.34 14.64 -11.95
C ASN A 29 11.27 13.55 -11.97
N PRO A 30 11.54 12.37 -12.55
CA PRO A 30 10.56 11.29 -12.64
C PRO A 30 10.08 10.78 -11.26
N LYS A 31 10.86 10.93 -10.20
CA LYS A 31 10.46 10.56 -8.82
C LYS A 31 9.34 11.45 -8.26
N ASN A 32 9.05 12.57 -8.89
CA ASN A 32 7.93 13.44 -8.55
C ASN A 32 6.64 13.09 -9.31
N TRP A 33 6.68 12.12 -10.23
CA TRP A 33 5.50 11.57 -10.87
C TRP A 33 5.01 10.39 -10.02
N ARG A 34 3.82 10.53 -9.41
CA ARG A 34 3.32 9.57 -8.42
C ARG A 34 1.91 9.13 -8.77
N MET A 35 1.76 7.87 -9.14
CA MET A 35 0.47 7.20 -9.18
C MET A 35 -0.04 7.00 -7.75
N ARG A 36 -1.33 6.75 -7.59
CA ARG A 36 -1.95 6.55 -6.28
C ARG A 36 -1.38 5.34 -5.56
N THR A 37 -1.31 5.44 -4.23
CA THR A 37 -0.59 4.50 -3.37
C THR A 37 -1.05 3.06 -3.51
N SER A 38 -0.09 2.16 -3.70
CA SER A 38 -0.27 0.71 -3.76
C SER A 38 1.10 0.06 -3.67
N ILE A 39 1.20 -1.11 -3.04
CA ILE A 39 2.43 -1.90 -3.00
C ILE A 39 2.19 -3.35 -3.41
N HIS A 40 3.23 -3.97 -3.96
CA HIS A 40 3.29 -5.41 -4.19
C HIS A 40 4.36 -6.02 -3.29
N VAL A 41 4.03 -7.10 -2.59
CA VAL A 41 4.93 -7.79 -1.66
C VAL A 41 5.16 -9.22 -2.15
N GLU A 42 6.41 -9.61 -2.34
CA GLU A 42 6.81 -11.01 -2.49
C GLU A 42 7.42 -11.51 -1.18
N MET A 43 6.82 -12.54 -0.61
CA MET A 43 7.22 -13.13 0.65
C MET A 43 7.29 -14.65 0.50
N GLY A 44 8.52 -15.19 0.44
CA GLY A 44 8.75 -16.64 0.29
C GLY A 44 8.12 -17.25 -0.97
N GLY A 45 8.04 -16.51 -2.07
CA GLY A 45 7.43 -16.91 -3.33
C GLY A 45 5.90 -16.77 -3.37
N HIS A 46 5.27 -16.21 -2.33
CA HIS A 46 3.86 -15.84 -2.31
C HIS A 46 3.70 -14.36 -2.61
N HIS A 47 2.83 -14.01 -3.55
CA HIS A 47 2.64 -12.66 -4.06
C HIS A 47 1.39 -12.01 -3.48
N ILE A 48 1.58 -10.94 -2.73
CA ILE A 48 0.52 -10.19 -2.04
C ILE A 48 0.40 -8.82 -2.69
N GLN A 49 -0.78 -8.49 -3.15
CA GLN A 49 -1.10 -7.15 -3.61
C GLN A 49 -1.82 -6.40 -2.50
N VAL A 50 -1.32 -5.21 -2.13
CA VAL A 50 -1.99 -4.31 -1.18
C VAL A 50 -2.51 -3.12 -1.93
N ASP A 51 -3.82 -2.95 -1.91
CA ASP A 51 -4.61 -1.96 -2.62
C ASP A 51 -4.49 -2.03 -4.15
N ALA A 52 -5.51 -1.56 -4.83
CA ALA A 52 -5.58 -1.45 -6.28
C ALA A 52 -6.10 -0.06 -6.66
N ALA A 53 -5.17 0.85 -6.89
CA ALA A 53 -5.45 2.22 -7.32
C ALA A 53 -6.14 2.26 -8.71
N PRO A 54 -6.78 3.35 -9.11
CA PRO A 54 -7.33 3.50 -10.46
C PRO A 54 -6.32 3.22 -11.58
N GLU A 55 -5.02 3.42 -11.33
CA GLU A 55 -3.93 3.13 -12.26
C GLU A 55 -3.38 1.70 -12.17
N PHE A 56 -3.99 0.83 -11.37
CA PHE A 56 -3.46 -0.51 -11.02
C PHE A 56 -2.99 -1.32 -12.23
N ARG A 57 -3.76 -1.32 -13.33
CA ARG A 57 -3.36 -1.97 -14.57
C ARG A 57 -2.02 -1.45 -15.09
N MET A 58 -1.82 -0.14 -15.10
CA MET A 58 -0.57 0.47 -15.57
C MET A 58 0.57 0.21 -14.59
N GLN A 59 0.29 0.26 -13.30
CA GLN A 59 1.23 -0.07 -12.23
C GLN A 59 1.78 -1.50 -12.40
N CYS A 60 0.90 -2.48 -12.64
CA CYS A 60 1.30 -3.86 -12.90
C CYS A 60 2.17 -4.00 -14.16
N ILE A 61 1.76 -3.38 -15.27
CA ILE A 61 2.49 -3.47 -16.54
C ILE A 61 3.89 -2.84 -16.42
N GLN A 62 3.98 -1.66 -15.82
CA GLN A 62 5.26 -0.92 -15.67
C GLN A 62 6.24 -1.65 -14.75
N ASN A 63 5.73 -2.38 -13.76
CA ASN A 63 6.56 -3.09 -12.77
C ASN A 63 6.71 -4.60 -13.04
N GLY A 64 6.12 -5.11 -14.12
CA GLY A 64 6.22 -6.52 -14.49
C GLY A 64 5.54 -7.46 -13.48
N ILE A 65 4.42 -7.03 -12.88
CA ILE A 65 3.65 -7.88 -11.96
C ILE A 65 2.87 -8.91 -12.77
N GLU A 66 3.23 -10.16 -12.63
CA GLU A 66 2.63 -11.27 -13.38
C GLU A 66 1.88 -12.27 -12.49
N GLN A 67 2.01 -12.14 -11.16
CA GLN A 67 1.38 -13.03 -10.19
C GLN A 67 0.81 -12.23 -9.01
N ILE A 68 -0.41 -12.59 -8.57
CA ILE A 68 -1.03 -12.17 -7.31
C ILE A 68 -1.77 -13.38 -6.76
N ASP A 69 -1.38 -13.82 -5.57
CA ASP A 69 -1.99 -14.97 -4.89
C ASP A 69 -3.02 -14.52 -3.85
N THR A 70 -2.79 -13.34 -3.27
CA THR A 70 -3.63 -12.74 -2.22
C THR A 70 -3.74 -11.24 -2.43
N PHE A 71 -4.94 -10.71 -2.25
CA PHE A 71 -5.20 -9.27 -2.26
C PHE A 71 -5.63 -8.80 -0.87
N ILE A 72 -5.03 -7.70 -0.38
CA ILE A 72 -5.41 -7.05 0.88
C ILE A 72 -5.83 -5.63 0.56
N LEU A 73 -7.05 -5.26 0.94
CA LEU A 73 -7.55 -3.89 0.86
C LEU A 73 -7.40 -3.23 2.23
N THR A 74 -6.62 -2.16 2.30
CA THR A 74 -6.43 -1.41 3.56
C THR A 74 -7.71 -0.73 4.01
N HIS A 75 -8.42 -0.08 3.08
CA HIS A 75 -9.70 0.58 3.32
C HIS A 75 -10.44 0.91 2.02
N GLY A 76 -11.68 1.38 2.12
CA GLY A 76 -12.59 1.56 0.99
C GLY A 76 -12.56 2.90 0.26
N HIS A 77 -11.50 3.74 0.39
CA HIS A 77 -11.36 4.96 -0.41
C HIS A 77 -11.11 4.64 -1.89
N ALA A 78 -11.51 5.56 -2.76
CA ALA A 78 -11.49 5.36 -4.21
C ALA A 78 -10.09 5.09 -4.77
N ASP A 79 -9.10 5.73 -4.23
CA ASP A 79 -7.68 5.60 -4.62
C ASP A 79 -7.05 4.26 -4.24
N HIS A 80 -7.70 3.47 -3.38
CA HIS A 80 -7.25 2.14 -2.96
C HIS A 80 -8.07 0.99 -3.55
N ILE A 81 -9.33 1.24 -3.96
CA ILE A 81 -10.26 0.17 -4.33
C ILE A 81 -10.63 0.14 -5.82
N LEU A 82 -10.63 1.30 -6.54
CA LEU A 82 -11.28 1.35 -7.85
C LEU A 82 -10.55 0.60 -8.98
N GLY A 83 -9.29 0.21 -8.79
CA GLY A 83 -8.57 -0.65 -9.73
C GLY A 83 -8.81 -2.14 -9.55
N MET A 84 -9.58 -2.57 -8.55
CA MET A 84 -9.80 -4.00 -8.26
C MET A 84 -10.41 -4.79 -9.43
N ASP A 85 -11.14 -4.15 -10.33
CA ASP A 85 -11.70 -4.85 -11.49
C ASP A 85 -10.60 -5.49 -12.38
N ASP A 86 -9.40 -4.88 -12.44
CA ASP A 86 -8.28 -5.41 -13.20
C ASP A 86 -7.64 -6.66 -12.57
N LEU A 87 -7.99 -7.01 -11.31
CA LEU A 87 -7.62 -8.28 -10.68
C LEU A 87 -8.18 -9.50 -11.42
N ARG A 88 -9.16 -9.30 -12.31
CA ARG A 88 -9.70 -10.36 -13.20
C ARG A 88 -8.61 -11.10 -13.95
N ARG A 89 -7.55 -10.39 -14.35
CA ARG A 89 -6.45 -11.01 -15.07
C ARG A 89 -5.73 -12.04 -14.22
N PHE A 90 -5.57 -11.78 -12.92
CA PHE A 90 -4.93 -12.70 -11.99
C PHE A 90 -5.82 -13.90 -11.65
N CYS A 91 -7.16 -13.74 -11.66
CA CYS A 91 -8.05 -14.89 -11.61
C CYS A 91 -7.80 -15.87 -12.79
N ASP A 92 -7.63 -15.34 -14.02
CA ASP A 92 -7.27 -16.15 -15.18
C ASP A 92 -5.90 -16.84 -15.03
N LEU A 93 -4.89 -16.08 -14.58
CA LEU A 93 -3.51 -16.59 -14.41
C LEU A 93 -3.44 -17.63 -13.30
N ASN A 94 -4.30 -17.55 -12.30
CA ASN A 94 -4.43 -18.53 -11.21
C ASN A 94 -5.35 -19.72 -11.58
N GLY A 95 -5.50 -20.02 -12.86
CA GLY A 95 -6.23 -21.20 -13.32
C GLY A 95 -7.75 -21.05 -13.34
N GLY A 96 -8.28 -19.82 -13.26
CA GLY A 96 -9.72 -19.55 -13.21
C GLY A 96 -10.32 -19.73 -11.82
N GLU A 97 -9.52 -19.50 -10.79
CA GLU A 97 -9.95 -19.50 -9.39
C GLU A 97 -10.30 -18.08 -8.91
N ALA A 98 -11.15 -17.99 -7.89
CA ALA A 98 -11.43 -16.72 -7.21
C ALA A 98 -10.21 -16.27 -6.40
N LEU A 99 -9.87 -14.98 -6.51
CA LEU A 99 -8.81 -14.38 -5.72
C LEU A 99 -9.28 -14.15 -4.28
N PRO A 100 -8.54 -14.59 -3.26
CA PRO A 100 -8.83 -14.24 -1.88
C PRO A 100 -8.59 -12.74 -1.66
N VAL A 101 -9.60 -12.07 -1.10
CA VAL A 101 -9.62 -10.63 -0.82
C VAL A 101 -9.84 -10.43 0.67
N TYR A 102 -8.83 -9.95 1.36
CA TYR A 102 -8.88 -9.66 2.80
C TYR A 102 -9.06 -8.16 3.04
N SER A 103 -9.91 -7.81 4.00
CA SER A 103 -10.07 -6.43 4.46
C SER A 103 -10.77 -6.38 5.83
N SER A 104 -10.91 -5.15 6.37
CA SER A 104 -11.84 -4.90 7.47
C SER A 104 -13.28 -5.18 7.04
N GLU A 105 -14.20 -5.36 7.98
CA GLU A 105 -15.62 -5.53 7.66
C GLU A 105 -16.20 -4.35 6.85
N GLU A 106 -15.74 -3.14 7.12
CA GLU A 106 -16.14 -1.94 6.36
C GLU A 106 -15.58 -1.96 4.94
N GLY A 107 -14.30 -2.32 4.78
CA GLY A 107 -13.66 -2.49 3.47
C GLY A 107 -14.37 -3.54 2.61
N LEU A 108 -14.70 -4.72 3.18
CA LEU A 108 -15.43 -5.76 2.46
C LEU A 108 -16.83 -5.30 2.03
N ARG A 109 -17.57 -4.63 2.89
CA ARG A 109 -18.87 -4.03 2.52
C ARG A 109 -18.72 -3.05 1.36
N ARG A 110 -17.62 -2.31 1.31
CA ARG A 110 -17.36 -1.39 0.21
C ARG A 110 -17.06 -2.13 -1.10
N VAL A 111 -16.30 -3.23 -1.05
CA VAL A 111 -16.08 -4.12 -2.20
C VAL A 111 -17.42 -4.65 -2.73
N GLU A 112 -18.28 -5.16 -1.85
CA GLU A 112 -19.63 -5.67 -2.23
C GLU A 112 -20.50 -4.60 -2.90
N GLN A 113 -20.42 -3.35 -2.45
CA GLN A 113 -21.17 -2.24 -3.03
C GLN A 113 -20.68 -1.82 -4.41
N ILE A 114 -19.37 -1.84 -4.65
CA ILE A 114 -18.76 -1.37 -5.89
C ILE A 114 -18.69 -2.50 -6.93
N PHE A 115 -18.39 -3.72 -6.51
CA PHE A 115 -18.16 -4.88 -7.38
C PHE A 115 -19.09 -6.06 -7.08
N PRO A 116 -20.43 -5.86 -6.95
CA PRO A 116 -21.35 -6.95 -6.59
C PRO A 116 -21.34 -8.10 -7.59
N TYR A 117 -20.96 -7.84 -8.84
CA TYR A 117 -20.85 -8.85 -9.89
C TYR A 117 -19.62 -9.75 -9.74
N ALA A 118 -18.60 -9.32 -8.99
CA ALA A 118 -17.35 -10.04 -8.81
C ALA A 118 -17.31 -10.91 -7.54
N ILE A 119 -18.36 -10.88 -6.71
CA ILE A 119 -18.43 -11.70 -5.48
C ILE A 119 -18.90 -13.09 -5.85
N LEU A 120 -17.94 -13.96 -6.18
CA LEU A 120 -18.18 -15.27 -6.76
C LEU A 120 -17.12 -16.27 -6.24
N ASP A 121 -17.50 -17.55 -6.15
CA ASP A 121 -16.56 -18.63 -5.79
C ASP A 121 -15.56 -18.95 -6.92
N LYS A 122 -15.90 -18.58 -8.16
CA LYS A 122 -15.01 -18.68 -9.34
C LYS A 122 -15.52 -17.78 -10.48
N PRO A 123 -14.66 -17.40 -11.42
CA PRO A 123 -15.05 -16.67 -12.62
C PRO A 123 -16.14 -17.41 -13.43
N ILE A 124 -17.12 -16.66 -13.92
CA ILE A 124 -18.22 -17.20 -14.75
C ILE A 124 -17.67 -17.64 -16.13
N VAL A 125 -16.74 -16.85 -16.67
CA VAL A 125 -16.03 -17.09 -17.92
C VAL A 125 -14.62 -16.53 -17.81
N GLN A 126 -13.74 -16.91 -18.72
CA GLN A 126 -12.41 -16.32 -18.81
C GLN A 126 -12.48 -14.78 -18.94
N GLY A 127 -11.61 -14.08 -18.22
CA GLY A 127 -11.59 -12.62 -18.18
C GLY A 127 -12.64 -11.99 -17.25
N TYR A 128 -13.35 -12.79 -16.46
CA TYR A 128 -14.31 -12.30 -15.48
C TYR A 128 -13.70 -12.31 -14.06
N PRO A 129 -13.86 -11.23 -13.27
CA PRO A 129 -13.34 -11.22 -11.92
C PRO A 129 -14.14 -12.14 -10.99
N ALA A 130 -13.46 -12.75 -10.04
CA ALA A 130 -14.08 -13.46 -8.93
C ALA A 130 -13.29 -13.21 -7.66
N PHE A 131 -13.96 -12.72 -6.62
CA PHE A 131 -13.37 -12.35 -5.34
C PHE A 131 -14.02 -13.18 -4.24
N ARG A 132 -13.19 -13.91 -3.50
CA ARG A 132 -13.59 -14.56 -2.26
C ARG A 132 -13.28 -13.61 -1.11
N LEU A 133 -14.32 -12.98 -0.58
CA LEU A 133 -14.18 -11.98 0.48
C LEU A 133 -13.97 -12.66 1.83
N GLU A 134 -12.92 -12.26 2.53
CA GLU A 134 -12.57 -12.79 3.84
C GLU A 134 -12.20 -11.63 4.79
N ARG A 135 -12.75 -11.65 6.00
CA ARG A 135 -12.37 -10.68 7.02
C ARG A 135 -10.91 -10.87 7.40
N MET A 136 -10.13 -9.79 7.38
CA MET A 136 -8.74 -9.82 7.79
C MET A 136 -8.65 -10.27 9.26
N PRO A 137 -7.97 -11.39 9.57
CA PRO A 137 -7.72 -11.82 10.94
C PRO A 137 -6.61 -10.98 11.57
N GLN A 138 -6.44 -11.06 12.88
CA GLN A 138 -5.30 -10.42 13.54
C GLN A 138 -3.96 -10.94 12.98
N THR A 139 -3.88 -12.25 12.71
CA THR A 139 -2.75 -12.90 12.03
C THR A 139 -3.28 -13.74 10.88
N LEU A 140 -2.85 -13.42 9.66
CA LEU A 140 -3.11 -14.17 8.44
C LEU A 140 -1.90 -15.03 8.11
N GLU A 141 -2.08 -16.35 8.17
CA GLU A 141 -1.06 -17.32 7.78
C GLU A 141 -1.06 -17.50 6.26
N LEU A 142 0.09 -17.34 5.61
CA LEU A 142 0.30 -17.52 4.18
C LEU A 142 1.49 -18.45 3.92
N PRO A 143 1.59 -19.06 2.72
CA PRO A 143 2.69 -19.99 2.42
C PRO A 143 4.10 -19.43 2.63
N GLY A 144 4.28 -18.12 2.45
CA GLY A 144 5.58 -17.46 2.60
C GLY A 144 5.86 -16.88 3.99
N GLY A 145 4.87 -16.84 4.88
CA GLY A 145 4.99 -16.20 6.19
C GLY A 145 3.66 -15.74 6.76
N THR A 146 3.66 -14.70 7.58
CA THR A 146 2.47 -14.15 8.21
C THR A 146 2.25 -12.68 7.85
N VAL A 147 0.99 -12.26 7.87
CA VAL A 147 0.60 -10.85 7.84
C VAL A 147 -0.24 -10.56 9.07
N GLU A 148 0.30 -9.75 9.96
CA GLU A 148 -0.44 -9.26 11.13
C GLU A 148 -1.11 -7.93 10.80
N SER A 149 -2.29 -7.70 11.37
CA SER A 149 -3.07 -6.49 11.10
C SER A 149 -3.46 -5.75 12.37
N VAL A 150 -3.48 -4.43 12.28
CA VAL A 150 -3.94 -3.52 13.33
C VAL A 150 -4.76 -2.40 12.70
N LEU A 151 -5.70 -1.82 13.46
CA LEU A 151 -6.47 -0.66 13.00
C LEU A 151 -5.74 0.63 13.33
N LEU A 152 -5.62 1.51 12.35
CA LEU A 152 -4.98 2.82 12.46
C LEU A 152 -5.99 3.94 12.19
N PRO A 153 -5.94 5.08 12.90
CA PRO A 153 -6.90 6.16 12.73
C PRO A 153 -6.67 6.94 11.42
N HIS A 154 -7.74 7.10 10.65
CA HIS A 154 -7.76 7.86 9.41
C HIS A 154 -9.00 8.76 9.33
N GLY A 155 -8.92 9.96 9.89
CA GLY A 155 -10.06 10.88 9.97
C GLY A 155 -11.19 10.32 10.82
N ASN A 156 -12.31 9.97 10.18
CA ASN A 156 -13.51 9.40 10.84
C ASN A 156 -13.67 7.89 10.60
N MET A 157 -12.65 7.23 10.11
CA MET A 157 -12.61 5.80 9.86
C MET A 157 -11.28 5.20 10.30
N ASP A 158 -11.21 3.87 10.35
CA ASP A 158 -9.99 3.14 10.58
C ASP A 158 -9.52 2.47 9.28
N VAL A 159 -8.20 2.33 9.14
CA VAL A 159 -7.55 1.60 8.04
C VAL A 159 -6.73 0.44 8.59
N LEU A 160 -6.48 -0.57 7.78
CA LEU A 160 -5.60 -1.67 8.15
C LEU A 160 -4.14 -1.22 8.02
N GLY A 161 -3.41 -1.22 9.14
CA GLY A 161 -1.96 -1.31 9.15
C GLY A 161 -1.54 -2.77 9.08
N LEU A 162 -0.47 -3.07 8.35
CA LEU A 162 -0.01 -4.42 8.06
C LEU A 162 1.45 -4.61 8.47
N VAL A 163 1.75 -5.77 9.05
CA VAL A 163 3.12 -6.21 9.34
C VAL A 163 3.35 -7.57 8.71
N PHE A 164 4.27 -7.63 7.76
CA PHE A 164 4.66 -8.83 7.01
C PHE A 164 5.87 -9.47 7.67
N THR A 165 5.81 -10.77 7.96
CA THR A 165 6.94 -11.53 8.51
C THR A 165 7.22 -12.75 7.64
N GLU A 166 8.39 -12.80 6.99
CA GLU A 166 8.79 -13.90 6.14
C GLU A 166 9.24 -15.11 6.97
N ALA A 167 8.64 -16.28 6.76
CA ALA A 167 8.85 -17.47 7.59
C ALA A 167 10.29 -17.98 7.61
N ASN A 168 10.99 -17.94 6.46
CA ASN A 168 12.31 -18.54 6.32
C ASN A 168 13.44 -17.69 6.90
N THR A 169 13.28 -16.37 6.92
CA THR A 169 14.33 -15.42 7.30
C THR A 169 14.03 -14.70 8.60
N GLY A 170 12.74 -14.65 8.99
CA GLY A 170 12.25 -13.79 10.08
C GLY A 170 12.29 -12.30 9.74
N LYS A 171 12.55 -11.95 8.48
CA LYS A 171 12.56 -10.55 8.02
C LYS A 171 11.17 -9.96 8.11
N GLN A 172 11.09 -8.72 8.59
CA GLN A 172 9.83 -8.06 8.87
C GLN A 172 9.72 -6.70 8.19
N CYS A 173 8.54 -6.43 7.63
CA CYS A 173 8.18 -5.12 7.08
C CYS A 173 6.85 -4.64 7.63
N THR A 174 6.84 -3.41 8.10
CA THR A 174 5.64 -2.68 8.53
C THR A 174 5.17 -1.75 7.42
N TYR A 175 3.86 -1.80 7.10
CA TYR A 175 3.21 -0.91 6.14
C TYR A 175 2.00 -0.23 6.81
N TYR A 176 2.19 1.01 7.21
CA TYR A 176 1.21 1.86 7.89
C TYR A 176 0.97 3.12 7.08
N THR A 177 0.07 3.03 6.11
CA THR A 177 -0.29 4.15 5.25
C THR A 177 -1.72 4.62 5.48
N ASP A 178 -1.99 5.85 5.04
CA ASP A 178 -3.26 6.54 5.25
C ASP A 178 -3.65 6.65 6.71
N CYS A 179 -2.68 6.95 7.57
CA CYS A 179 -2.98 7.08 8.99
C CYS A 179 -2.50 8.41 9.57
N LYS A 180 -3.22 8.89 10.59
CA LYS A 180 -2.84 10.12 11.31
C LYS A 180 -1.76 9.88 12.34
N GLU A 181 -1.75 8.71 12.95
CA GLU A 181 -0.81 8.37 14.02
C GLU A 181 -0.63 6.86 14.16
N VAL A 182 0.49 6.47 14.77
CA VAL A 182 0.81 5.08 15.10
C VAL A 182 0.72 4.94 16.62
N GLY A 183 -0.37 4.33 17.11
CA GLY A 183 -0.62 4.09 18.54
C GLY A 183 0.28 3.01 19.15
N GLU A 184 0.15 2.79 20.46
CA GLU A 184 1.00 1.85 21.21
C GLU A 184 0.90 0.40 20.69
N GLU A 185 -0.32 -0.08 20.38
CA GLU A 185 -0.54 -1.42 19.85
C GLU A 185 0.15 -1.61 18.50
N ALA A 186 0.03 -0.64 17.60
CA ALA A 186 0.67 -0.68 16.30
C ALA A 186 2.20 -0.61 16.40
N ARG A 187 2.72 0.18 17.34
CA ARG A 187 4.17 0.24 17.61
C ARG A 187 4.70 -1.08 18.15
N PHE A 188 3.96 -1.72 19.07
CA PHE A 188 4.31 -3.02 19.61
C PHE A 188 4.33 -4.10 18.51
N LEU A 189 3.34 -4.09 17.63
CA LEU A 189 3.26 -5.03 16.51
C LEU A 189 4.43 -4.86 15.52
N ALA A 190 4.86 -3.62 15.30
CA ALA A 190 5.95 -3.27 14.40
C ALA A 190 7.35 -3.40 15.02
N GLU A 191 7.45 -3.81 16.30
CA GLU A 191 8.74 -3.92 16.99
C GLU A 191 9.67 -4.93 16.31
N GLY A 192 10.87 -4.51 15.96
CA GLY A 192 11.85 -5.35 15.28
C GLY A 192 11.76 -5.35 13.76
N SER A 193 10.88 -4.55 13.16
CA SER A 193 10.81 -4.43 11.69
C SER A 193 12.14 -3.97 11.09
N ASP A 194 12.57 -4.67 10.04
CA ASP A 194 13.74 -4.28 9.24
C ASP A 194 13.43 -3.06 8.36
N VAL A 195 12.19 -2.98 7.86
CA VAL A 195 11.70 -1.87 7.05
C VAL A 195 10.37 -1.37 7.59
N VAL A 196 10.22 -0.04 7.68
CA VAL A 196 8.96 0.62 8.06
C VAL A 196 8.52 1.56 6.94
N ILE A 197 7.27 1.44 6.51
CA ILE A 197 6.67 2.30 5.49
C ILE A 197 5.51 3.06 6.13
N LEU A 198 5.57 4.39 6.08
CA LEU A 198 4.61 5.28 6.73
C LEU A 198 3.98 6.25 5.74
N ASP A 199 2.78 6.72 6.10
CA ASP A 199 2.14 7.87 5.47
C ASP A 199 2.98 9.14 5.67
N GLY A 200 3.24 9.89 4.61
CA GLY A 200 3.99 11.14 4.64
C GLY A 200 3.40 12.17 3.68
N LEU A 201 2.18 12.65 3.97
CA LEU A 201 1.33 13.35 3.02
C LEU A 201 1.97 14.64 2.45
N ARG A 202 2.48 15.51 3.32
CA ARG A 202 3.03 16.85 2.98
C ARG A 202 3.72 17.48 4.19
N GLN A 203 4.38 18.63 3.98
CA GLN A 203 5.07 19.35 5.07
C GLN A 203 4.12 19.84 6.17
N ASN A 204 2.95 20.38 5.81
CA ASN A 204 1.99 20.92 6.77
C ASN A 204 1.10 19.82 7.38
N PRO A 205 0.73 19.90 8.66
CA PRO A 205 -0.16 18.95 9.32
C PRO A 205 -1.49 18.75 8.58
N HIS A 206 -2.05 17.56 8.71
CA HIS A 206 -3.34 17.16 8.16
C HIS A 206 -4.17 16.44 9.23
N PRO A 207 -5.52 16.56 9.25
CA PRO A 207 -6.34 15.93 10.28
C PRO A 207 -6.39 14.40 10.22
N SER A 208 -6.15 13.78 9.05
CA SER A 208 -6.27 12.33 8.84
C SER A 208 -4.99 11.64 8.38
N HIS A 209 -3.91 12.39 8.13
CA HIS A 209 -2.62 11.86 7.66
C HIS A 209 -1.48 12.45 8.46
N MET A 210 -0.36 11.76 8.51
CA MET A 210 0.89 12.30 9.02
C MET A 210 1.49 13.29 8.02
N SER A 211 2.05 14.39 8.53
CA SER A 211 2.97 15.22 7.78
C SER A 211 4.32 14.52 7.63
N ILE A 212 5.18 15.00 6.72
CA ILE A 212 6.56 14.50 6.55
C ILE A 212 7.33 14.54 7.89
N GLY A 213 7.18 15.62 8.67
CA GLY A 213 7.82 15.74 9.98
C GLY A 213 7.30 14.71 10.99
N GLU A 214 5.96 14.60 11.15
CA GLU A 214 5.34 13.62 12.06
C GLU A 214 5.72 12.18 11.68
N ALA A 215 5.73 11.85 10.39
CA ALA A 215 6.10 10.54 9.89
C ALA A 215 7.60 10.23 10.13
N SER A 216 8.46 11.22 9.89
CA SER A 216 9.91 11.09 10.15
C SER A 216 10.22 10.86 11.63
N GLU A 217 9.59 11.62 12.54
CA GLU A 217 9.72 11.42 13.99
C GLU A 217 9.19 10.06 14.42
N THR A 218 8.06 9.62 13.84
CA THR A 218 7.50 8.30 14.10
C THR A 218 8.45 7.19 13.64
N ALA A 219 8.98 7.27 12.42
CA ALA A 219 9.95 6.31 11.88
C ALA A 219 11.19 6.19 12.77
N GLN A 220 11.76 7.33 13.18
CA GLN A 220 12.91 7.34 14.10
C GLN A 220 12.58 6.69 15.44
N SER A 221 11.40 6.96 16.00
CA SER A 221 10.97 6.40 17.28
C SER A 221 10.68 4.90 17.23
N MET A 222 10.34 4.36 16.06
CA MET A 222 10.16 2.92 15.82
C MET A 222 11.50 2.19 15.70
N GLY A 223 12.58 2.90 15.36
CA GLY A 223 13.95 2.39 15.40
C GLY A 223 14.30 1.39 14.30
N ALA A 224 13.52 1.32 13.22
CA ALA A 224 13.83 0.47 12.07
C ALA A 224 15.14 0.91 11.38
N PRO A 225 15.95 -0.03 10.88
CA PRO A 225 17.15 0.29 10.11
C PRO A 225 16.87 1.12 8.86
N LEU A 226 15.69 0.94 8.26
CA LEU A 226 15.28 1.59 7.03
C LEU A 226 13.79 1.96 7.08
N SER A 227 13.48 3.19 6.70
CA SER A 227 12.09 3.68 6.65
C SER A 227 11.81 4.40 5.35
N TYR A 228 10.58 4.25 4.84
CA TYR A 228 10.11 4.95 3.65
C TYR A 228 8.82 5.71 3.93
N LEU A 229 8.71 6.93 3.38
CA LEU A 229 7.49 7.72 3.40
C LEU A 229 6.79 7.63 2.05
N THR A 230 5.48 7.44 2.07
CA THR A 230 4.62 7.29 0.89
C THR A 230 3.36 8.15 1.00
N HIS A 231 2.42 8.02 0.07
CA HIS A 231 1.15 8.75 0.02
C HIS A 231 1.30 10.28 -0.10
N MET A 232 2.29 10.72 -0.87
CA MET A 232 2.71 12.12 -0.94
C MET A 232 1.88 12.96 -1.92
N THR A 233 1.68 14.24 -1.57
CA THR A 233 1.08 15.22 -2.46
C THR A 233 2.10 15.85 -3.41
N PHE A 234 1.61 16.65 -4.38
CA PHE A 234 2.42 17.49 -5.27
C PHE A 234 3.27 18.58 -4.53
N LYS A 235 3.07 18.76 -3.22
CA LYS A 235 3.84 19.70 -2.38
C LYS A 235 5.13 19.09 -1.82
N VAL A 236 5.40 17.83 -2.12
CA VAL A 236 6.59 17.11 -1.68
C VAL A 236 7.50 16.92 -2.89
N ASP A 237 8.45 17.82 -3.07
CA ASP A 237 9.51 17.62 -4.04
C ASP A 237 10.51 16.58 -3.50
N HIS A 238 10.86 15.58 -4.32
CA HIS A 238 11.63 14.43 -3.89
C HIS A 238 13.02 14.83 -3.40
N GLU A 239 13.80 15.48 -4.22
CA GLU A 239 15.22 15.75 -3.92
C GLU A 239 15.39 16.73 -2.74
N SER A 240 14.60 17.80 -2.73
CA SER A 240 14.70 18.81 -1.66
C SER A 240 14.22 18.27 -0.32
N THR A 241 13.17 17.43 -0.32
CA THR A 241 12.68 16.81 0.91
C THR A 241 13.62 15.71 1.38
N GLU A 242 14.06 14.81 0.50
CA GLU A 242 15.01 13.74 0.81
C GLU A 242 16.29 14.29 1.46
N SER A 243 16.80 15.41 0.99
CA SER A 243 18.05 16.01 1.48
C SER A 243 18.04 16.48 2.93
N VAL A 244 16.86 16.61 3.53
CA VAL A 244 16.69 17.08 4.93
C VAL A 244 16.12 16.01 5.86
N LEU A 245 15.82 14.80 5.34
CA LEU A 245 15.38 13.68 6.17
C LEU A 245 16.56 13.06 6.95
N PRO A 246 16.27 12.36 8.05
CA PRO A 246 17.26 11.55 8.75
C PRO A 246 17.84 10.46 7.84
N GLU A 247 19.08 10.03 8.09
CA GLU A 247 19.84 9.09 7.24
C GLU A 247 19.11 7.76 6.94
N ASN A 248 18.26 7.29 7.85
CA ASN A 248 17.50 6.05 7.70
C ASN A 248 16.05 6.25 7.25
N VAL A 249 15.65 7.46 6.89
CA VAL A 249 14.29 7.80 6.43
C VAL A 249 14.36 8.35 5.01
N HIS A 250 13.65 7.73 4.09
CA HIS A 250 13.68 8.04 2.66
C HIS A 250 12.28 8.29 2.11
N LEU A 251 12.18 9.00 1.01
CA LEU A 251 10.95 9.08 0.24
C LEU A 251 10.85 7.90 -0.72
N ALA A 252 9.72 7.21 -0.72
CA ALA A 252 9.42 6.24 -1.76
C ALA A 252 9.15 6.94 -3.11
N TYR A 253 9.29 6.21 -4.21
CA TYR A 253 8.90 6.65 -5.56
C TYR A 253 8.36 5.46 -6.35
N ASP A 254 7.56 5.74 -7.36
CA ASP A 254 6.92 4.71 -8.17
C ASP A 254 7.96 3.82 -8.86
N GLY A 255 7.84 2.53 -8.71
CA GLY A 255 8.78 1.53 -9.21
C GLY A 255 9.98 1.23 -8.31
N LEU A 256 10.08 1.87 -7.13
CA LEU A 256 11.12 1.52 -6.15
C LEU A 256 10.94 0.07 -5.69
N ARG A 257 12.03 -0.70 -5.75
CA ARG A 257 12.13 -2.07 -5.23
C ARG A 257 13.05 -2.10 -4.02
N VAL A 258 12.59 -2.72 -2.96
CA VAL A 258 13.35 -2.88 -1.71
C VAL A 258 13.38 -4.36 -1.36
N SER A 259 14.60 -4.90 -1.27
CA SER A 259 14.84 -6.29 -0.85
C SER A 259 15.86 -6.30 0.27
N TRP A 260 15.69 -7.13 1.31
CA TRP A 260 16.58 -7.19 2.47
C TRP A 260 16.66 -8.57 3.12
#